data_09576dc98ac7f699bcbfb473605e7bb4
#
_entry.id   09576dc98ac7f699bcbfb473605e7bb4
#
_cell.length_a   1.000
_cell.length_b   1.000
_cell.length_c   1.000
_cell.angle_alpha   90.00
_cell.angle_beta   90.00
_cell.angle_gamma   90.00
#
_symmetry.space_group_name_H-M   'P 1'
#
loop_
_entity.id
_entity.type
_entity.pdbx_description
1 polymer ?
#
loop_
_entity_poly.entity_id
_entity_poly.type
_entity_poly.pdbx_seq_one_letter_code
_entity_poly.pdbx_strand_id
1 'polypeptide(L)'
;MKIGILTFHSAYNFGAVLQCYALFSTLTKLGHNVEVIDYRPDYLATQKETFHWYTFINRSPWKLTERVKDVLKAKSHYAKFEKFSNTNLYLSQSCNSQEELKEICNKYDCVVIGSDQVWCDKFNNNDCSWFGLDTQRKIKWVGYAVSAGKTKYDTNKLNDLIQRFHAIGARELDLYNTLVSCSQGNIDIAHVLDPTLLAPSDIWEKWHTPIIKEPYILTYQARESDDVFRLARSIAIQLGVKKIIPVDFYPNVKENGLETYVCSPDEFVALVKNARCVVTTSFHGTAFSVILGTPFYTLKLNDGSDGRAQNLLDSINLSDRMIDIGSDITFSEYNSVIVQKELNRQKEQSLKFLTTALQ
;
A
#
# COMPACT_ATOMS: atom_id res chain seq x y z
N MET A 1 -25.58 1.77 -3.43
CA MET A 1 -25.07 2.64 -4.49
C MET A 1 -24.15 1.84 -5.40
N LYS A 2 -23.99 2.27 -6.66
CA LYS A 2 -22.92 1.77 -7.54
C LYS A 2 -21.68 2.66 -7.35
N ILE A 3 -20.58 2.07 -6.88
CA ILE A 3 -19.36 2.79 -6.50
C ILE A 3 -18.20 2.36 -7.41
N GLY A 4 -17.48 3.34 -7.98
CA GLY A 4 -16.19 3.14 -8.62
C GLY A 4 -15.04 3.47 -7.67
N ILE A 5 -14.03 2.62 -7.57
CA ILE A 5 -12.78 2.92 -6.86
C ILE A 5 -11.71 3.33 -7.87
N LEU A 6 -11.14 4.50 -7.71
CA LEU A 6 -10.04 5.01 -8.54
C LEU A 6 -8.75 5.07 -7.70
N THR A 7 -7.84 4.13 -7.93
CA THR A 7 -6.56 4.01 -7.20
C THR A 7 -5.48 3.34 -8.05
N PHE A 8 -4.24 3.26 -7.54
CA PHE A 8 -3.13 2.54 -8.17
C PHE A 8 -3.28 1.01 -8.06
N HIS A 9 -4.38 0.45 -8.59
CA HIS A 9 -4.72 -0.97 -8.50
C HIS A 9 -3.83 -1.87 -9.38
N SER A 10 -3.22 -1.34 -10.44
CA SER A 10 -2.40 -2.09 -11.41
C SER A 10 -0.90 -2.01 -11.13
N ALA A 11 -0.49 -1.40 -10.03
CA ALA A 11 0.90 -1.38 -9.60
C ALA A 11 1.32 -2.76 -9.08
N TYR A 12 2.52 -3.22 -9.47
CA TYR A 12 3.10 -4.49 -9.00
C TYR A 12 3.74 -4.34 -7.62
N ASN A 13 2.97 -3.84 -6.68
CA ASN A 13 3.33 -3.49 -5.32
C ASN A 13 2.30 -4.08 -4.37
N PHE A 14 2.74 -4.88 -3.39
CA PHE A 14 1.85 -5.56 -2.45
C PHE A 14 0.92 -4.58 -1.73
N GLY A 15 1.46 -3.46 -1.26
CA GLY A 15 0.67 -2.44 -0.59
C GLY A 15 -0.41 -1.84 -1.47
N ALA A 16 -0.05 -1.43 -2.70
CA ALA A 16 -1.00 -0.81 -3.64
C ALA A 16 -2.15 -1.74 -4.02
N VAL A 17 -1.87 -3.01 -4.27
CA VAL A 17 -2.91 -3.99 -4.64
C VAL A 17 -3.75 -4.40 -3.43
N LEU A 18 -3.12 -4.64 -2.27
CA LEU A 18 -3.82 -5.08 -1.07
C LEU A 18 -4.66 -3.96 -0.43
N GLN A 19 -4.24 -2.69 -0.50
CA GLN A 19 -5.10 -1.58 -0.06
C GLN A 19 -6.32 -1.42 -0.97
N CYS A 20 -6.16 -1.60 -2.30
CA CYS A 20 -7.28 -1.60 -3.23
C CYS A 20 -8.27 -2.72 -2.91
N TYR A 21 -7.78 -3.94 -2.71
CA TYR A 21 -8.59 -5.08 -2.31
C TYR A 21 -9.31 -4.86 -0.96
N ALA A 22 -8.62 -4.26 0.00
CA ALA A 22 -9.19 -3.93 1.31
C ALA A 22 -10.34 -2.94 1.22
N LEU A 23 -10.16 -1.85 0.44
CA LEU A 23 -11.22 -0.86 0.21
C LEU A 23 -12.39 -1.46 -0.55
N PHE A 24 -12.13 -2.21 -1.62
CA PHE A 24 -13.14 -2.94 -2.39
C PHE A 24 -13.96 -3.87 -1.49
N SER A 25 -13.30 -4.68 -0.66
CA SER A 25 -13.94 -5.62 0.25
C SER A 25 -14.76 -4.91 1.32
N THR A 26 -14.25 -3.80 1.87
CA THR A 26 -14.95 -3.01 2.90
C THR A 26 -16.22 -2.41 2.32
N LEU A 27 -16.17 -1.76 1.17
CA LEU A 27 -17.34 -1.15 0.53
C LEU A 27 -18.37 -2.21 0.10
N THR A 28 -17.93 -3.36 -0.38
CA THR A 28 -18.80 -4.48 -0.72
C THR A 28 -19.54 -5.02 0.52
N LYS A 29 -18.82 -5.16 1.65
CA LYS A 29 -19.44 -5.58 2.93
C LYS A 29 -20.41 -4.54 3.50
N LEU A 30 -20.25 -3.27 3.17
CA LEU A 30 -21.23 -2.22 3.48
C LEU A 30 -22.49 -2.27 2.59
N GLY A 31 -22.58 -3.24 1.67
CA GLY A 31 -23.76 -3.47 0.83
C GLY A 31 -23.76 -2.66 -0.47
N HIS A 32 -22.63 -2.13 -0.90
CA HIS A 32 -22.53 -1.39 -2.16
C HIS A 32 -22.17 -2.32 -3.33
N ASN A 33 -22.60 -1.93 -4.55
CA ASN A 33 -22.12 -2.54 -5.80
C ASN A 33 -20.84 -1.83 -6.21
N VAL A 34 -19.69 -2.51 -6.10
CA VAL A 34 -18.36 -1.90 -6.21
C VAL A 34 -17.62 -2.44 -7.42
N GLU A 35 -17.04 -1.54 -8.18
CA GLU A 35 -16.08 -1.85 -9.26
C GLU A 35 -14.79 -1.05 -9.03
N VAL A 36 -13.64 -1.61 -9.35
CA VAL A 36 -12.37 -0.88 -9.42
C VAL A 36 -12.22 -0.34 -10.84
N ILE A 37 -12.06 0.96 -10.99
CA ILE A 37 -11.90 1.61 -12.29
C ILE A 37 -10.53 1.27 -12.84
N ASP A 38 -10.49 0.56 -13.98
CA ASP A 38 -9.24 0.10 -14.60
C ASP A 38 -8.59 1.22 -15.43
N TYR A 39 -8.17 2.29 -14.72
CA TYR A 39 -7.47 3.43 -15.30
C TYR A 39 -5.97 3.16 -15.35
N ARG A 40 -5.42 3.12 -16.57
CA ARG A 40 -4.02 2.79 -16.88
C ARG A 40 -3.36 3.82 -17.77
N PRO A 41 -3.18 5.07 -17.30
CA PRO A 41 -2.50 6.09 -18.10
C PRO A 41 -1.05 5.66 -18.40
N ASP A 42 -0.53 6.11 -19.55
CA ASP A 42 0.77 5.69 -20.07
C ASP A 42 1.93 5.89 -19.09
N TYR A 43 1.90 6.95 -18.28
CA TYR A 43 2.95 7.19 -17.29
C TYR A 43 3.00 6.13 -16.18
N LEU A 44 1.90 5.40 -15.91
CA LEU A 44 1.91 4.24 -15.00
C LEU A 44 2.38 2.98 -15.72
N ALA A 45 2.14 2.86 -17.03
CA ALA A 45 2.60 1.73 -17.84
C ALA A 45 4.13 1.75 -18.05
N THR A 46 4.71 2.94 -18.24
CA THR A 46 6.16 3.12 -18.45
C THR A 46 6.99 2.74 -17.24
N GLN A 47 6.43 2.75 -16.03
CA GLN A 47 7.10 2.20 -14.84
C GLN A 47 7.38 0.69 -14.99
N LYS A 48 6.57 -0.01 -15.81
CA LYS A 48 6.73 -1.43 -16.15
C LYS A 48 7.87 -1.64 -17.17
N GLU A 49 7.99 -0.76 -18.16
CA GLU A 49 8.95 -0.90 -19.26
C GLU A 49 10.36 -0.45 -18.90
N THR A 50 10.52 0.62 -18.16
CA THR A 50 11.83 1.12 -17.71
C THR A 50 12.57 0.09 -16.86
N PHE A 51 11.86 -0.75 -16.12
CA PHE A 51 12.46 -1.83 -15.36
C PHE A 51 13.10 -2.91 -16.26
N HIS A 52 12.46 -3.29 -17.38
CA HIS A 52 13.01 -4.28 -18.31
C HIS A 52 14.30 -3.82 -18.99
N TRP A 53 14.38 -2.55 -19.40
CA TRP A 53 15.56 -2.00 -20.09
C TRP A 53 16.75 -1.77 -19.16
N TYR A 54 16.54 -1.28 -17.94
CA TYR A 54 17.63 -1.03 -16.97
C TYR A 54 18.37 -2.31 -16.58
N THR A 55 17.68 -3.42 -16.49
CA THR A 55 18.28 -4.73 -16.22
C THR A 55 19.12 -5.25 -17.38
N PHE A 56 18.87 -4.82 -18.62
CA PHE A 56 19.59 -5.25 -19.80
C PHE A 56 20.88 -4.44 -20.09
N ILE A 57 20.90 -3.15 -19.79
CA ILE A 57 21.95 -2.23 -20.27
C ILE A 57 23.21 -2.27 -19.40
N ASN A 58 23.14 -2.52 -18.13
CA ASN A 58 24.25 -2.28 -17.19
C ASN A 58 25.04 -3.50 -16.69
N ARG A 59 24.94 -4.70 -17.30
CA ARG A 59 25.66 -5.90 -16.85
C ARG A 59 26.47 -6.59 -17.94
N SER A 60 27.65 -7.12 -17.53
CA SER A 60 28.59 -7.86 -18.37
C SER A 60 27.95 -9.03 -19.17
N PRO A 61 28.42 -9.32 -20.42
CA PRO A 61 27.89 -10.41 -21.26
C PRO A 61 27.94 -11.81 -20.64
N TRP A 62 28.85 -12.03 -19.70
CA TRP A 62 29.08 -13.33 -19.03
C TRP A 62 27.96 -13.78 -18.07
N LYS A 63 26.91 -12.96 -17.88
CA LYS A 63 25.79 -13.26 -16.96
C LYS A 63 24.45 -13.53 -17.69
N LEU A 64 24.49 -14.05 -18.92
CA LEU A 64 23.28 -14.27 -19.71
C LEU A 64 22.27 -15.23 -19.02
N THR A 65 22.77 -16.29 -18.37
CA THR A 65 21.92 -17.24 -17.63
C THR A 65 21.25 -16.61 -16.41
N GLU A 66 21.91 -15.71 -15.70
CA GLU A 66 21.32 -14.95 -14.59
C GLU A 66 20.24 -13.99 -15.11
N ARG A 67 20.47 -13.31 -16.24
CA ARG A 67 19.49 -12.43 -16.88
C ARG A 67 18.21 -13.15 -17.29
N VAL A 68 18.34 -14.34 -17.87
CA VAL A 68 17.16 -15.15 -18.23
C VAL A 68 16.35 -15.52 -16.98
N LYS A 69 17.02 -15.93 -15.90
CA LYS A 69 16.36 -16.20 -14.62
C LYS A 69 15.65 -14.96 -14.07
N ASP A 70 16.28 -13.79 -14.12
CA ASP A 70 15.72 -12.53 -13.66
C ASP A 70 14.46 -12.15 -14.45
N VAL A 71 14.49 -12.28 -15.78
CA VAL A 71 13.32 -12.03 -16.63
C VAL A 71 12.18 -13.01 -16.33
N LEU A 72 12.50 -14.29 -16.12
CA LEU A 72 11.49 -15.30 -15.76
C LEU A 72 10.87 -15.02 -14.38
N LYS A 73 11.69 -14.63 -13.39
CA LYS A 73 11.20 -14.20 -12.07
C LYS A 73 10.28 -12.98 -12.18
N ALA A 74 10.67 -11.97 -12.95
CA ALA A 74 9.85 -10.78 -13.16
C ALA A 74 8.52 -11.12 -13.84
N LYS A 75 8.53 -11.92 -14.90
CA LYS A 75 7.29 -12.40 -15.55
C LYS A 75 6.40 -13.17 -14.59
N SER A 76 6.98 -14.06 -13.77
CA SER A 76 6.23 -14.80 -12.75
C SER A 76 5.61 -13.87 -11.71
N HIS A 77 6.37 -12.86 -11.26
CA HIS A 77 5.87 -11.86 -10.32
C HIS A 77 4.65 -11.11 -10.88
N TYR A 78 4.77 -10.55 -12.08
CA TYR A 78 3.67 -9.85 -12.74
C TYR A 78 2.43 -10.73 -12.96
N ALA A 79 2.63 -11.96 -13.43
CA ALA A 79 1.54 -12.90 -13.63
C ALA A 79 0.80 -13.24 -12.32
N LYS A 80 1.51 -13.34 -11.20
CA LYS A 80 0.92 -13.56 -9.87
C LYS A 80 0.06 -12.37 -9.43
N PHE A 81 0.51 -11.13 -9.65
CA PHE A 81 -0.25 -9.93 -9.32
C PHE A 81 -1.50 -9.78 -10.21
N GLU A 82 -1.36 -9.98 -11.53
CA GLU A 82 -2.50 -9.95 -12.45
C GLU A 82 -3.54 -11.03 -12.10
N LYS A 83 -3.09 -12.24 -11.82
CA LYS A 83 -3.98 -13.32 -11.38
C LYS A 83 -4.72 -12.94 -10.10
N PHE A 84 -4.00 -12.37 -9.10
CA PHE A 84 -4.63 -11.92 -7.86
C PHE A 84 -5.71 -10.86 -8.12
N SER A 85 -5.39 -9.82 -8.89
CA SER A 85 -6.34 -8.74 -9.21
C SER A 85 -7.54 -9.27 -9.97
N ASN A 86 -7.36 -10.08 -11.00
CA ASN A 86 -8.44 -10.66 -11.80
C ASN A 86 -9.34 -11.64 -11.01
N THR A 87 -8.79 -12.25 -9.95
CA THR A 87 -9.55 -13.20 -9.12
C THR A 87 -10.31 -12.51 -7.99
N ASN A 88 -9.78 -11.42 -7.45
CA ASN A 88 -10.27 -10.82 -6.20
C ASN A 88 -10.92 -9.43 -6.38
N LEU A 89 -10.82 -8.82 -7.55
CA LEU A 89 -11.40 -7.49 -7.84
C LEU A 89 -12.39 -7.59 -9.02
N TYR A 90 -13.43 -6.77 -8.99
CA TYR A 90 -14.25 -6.50 -10.16
C TYR A 90 -13.71 -5.23 -10.84
N LEU A 91 -13.09 -5.40 -12.00
CA LEU A 91 -12.52 -4.30 -12.77
C LEU A 91 -13.55 -3.78 -13.79
N SER A 92 -13.57 -2.46 -13.97
CA SER A 92 -14.31 -1.84 -15.09
C SER A 92 -13.67 -2.19 -16.44
N GLN A 93 -14.25 -1.71 -17.51
CA GLN A 93 -13.55 -1.60 -18.78
C GLN A 93 -12.27 -0.78 -18.59
N SER A 94 -11.16 -1.22 -19.21
CA SER A 94 -9.87 -0.51 -19.13
C SER A 94 -9.94 0.81 -19.91
N CYS A 95 -9.30 1.85 -19.38
CA CYS A 95 -9.15 3.16 -20.02
C CYS A 95 -7.77 3.74 -19.74
N ASN A 96 -7.27 4.57 -20.66
CA ASN A 96 -5.94 5.17 -20.55
C ASN A 96 -5.93 6.71 -20.70
N SER A 97 -7.05 7.30 -21.12
CA SER A 97 -7.23 8.75 -21.25
C SER A 97 -8.22 9.31 -20.23
N GLN A 98 -8.16 10.63 -20.01
CA GLN A 98 -9.12 11.31 -19.12
C GLN A 98 -10.54 11.30 -19.70
N GLU A 99 -10.67 11.36 -21.02
CA GLU A 99 -11.96 11.33 -21.72
C GLU A 99 -12.66 10.00 -21.50
N GLU A 100 -11.96 8.88 -21.70
CA GLU A 100 -12.49 7.54 -21.43
C GLU A 100 -12.82 7.35 -19.97
N LEU A 101 -11.96 7.86 -19.06
CA LEU A 101 -12.21 7.82 -17.63
C LEU A 101 -13.49 8.58 -17.25
N LYS A 102 -13.75 9.76 -17.83
CA LYS A 102 -15.00 10.52 -17.62
C LYS A 102 -16.22 9.71 -18.03
N GLU A 103 -16.18 9.04 -19.17
CA GLU A 103 -17.28 8.19 -19.65
C GLU A 103 -17.54 7.02 -18.69
N ILE A 104 -16.48 6.39 -18.19
CA ILE A 104 -16.59 5.31 -17.21
C ILE A 104 -17.15 5.82 -15.89
N CYS A 105 -16.68 6.97 -15.40
CA CYS A 105 -17.16 7.57 -14.14
C CYS A 105 -18.66 7.88 -14.19
N ASN A 106 -19.22 8.26 -15.33
CA ASN A 106 -20.68 8.50 -15.49
C ASN A 106 -21.56 7.28 -15.16
N LYS A 107 -20.99 6.07 -15.08
CA LYS A 107 -21.72 4.82 -14.74
C LYS A 107 -21.93 4.63 -13.24
N TYR A 108 -21.32 5.46 -12.38
CA TYR A 108 -21.34 5.33 -10.93
C TYR A 108 -22.19 6.43 -10.26
N ASP A 109 -22.68 6.14 -9.09
CA ASP A 109 -23.33 7.11 -8.22
C ASP A 109 -22.28 7.88 -7.38
N CYS A 110 -21.18 7.19 -7.06
CA CYS A 110 -20.05 7.73 -6.34
C CYS A 110 -18.74 7.16 -6.90
N VAL A 111 -17.70 7.98 -6.96
CA VAL A 111 -16.33 7.53 -7.18
C VAL A 111 -15.51 7.81 -5.91
N VAL A 112 -14.91 6.76 -5.37
CA VAL A 112 -13.97 6.85 -4.24
C VAL A 112 -12.55 6.88 -4.78
N ILE A 113 -11.85 8.00 -4.56
CA ILE A 113 -10.45 8.19 -4.97
C ILE A 113 -9.53 7.84 -3.81
N GLY A 114 -8.56 7.01 -4.06
CA GLY A 114 -7.63 6.50 -3.05
C GLY A 114 -7.94 5.03 -2.71
N SER A 115 -7.24 4.46 -1.81
CA SER A 115 -6.13 5.00 -1.00
C SER A 115 -4.84 5.14 -1.83
N ASP A 116 -3.72 5.09 -1.11
CA ASP A 116 -2.35 5.19 -1.60
C ASP A 116 -1.94 6.61 -2.03
N GLN A 117 -0.72 6.75 -2.55
CA GLN A 117 -0.08 8.02 -2.86
C GLN A 117 -0.60 8.65 -4.16
N VAL A 118 -1.92 8.59 -4.38
CA VAL A 118 -2.59 9.12 -5.59
C VAL A 118 -2.42 10.63 -5.75
N TRP A 119 -2.11 11.35 -4.67
CA TRP A 119 -1.82 12.78 -4.68
C TRP A 119 -0.31 13.10 -4.58
N CYS A 120 0.55 12.13 -4.80
CA CYS A 120 2.00 12.35 -4.84
C CYS A 120 2.45 12.65 -6.27
N ASP A 121 2.99 13.84 -6.52
CA ASP A 121 3.44 14.31 -7.85
C ASP A 121 4.42 13.34 -8.51
N LYS A 122 5.26 12.68 -7.72
CA LYS A 122 6.20 11.68 -8.20
C LYS A 122 5.53 10.50 -8.89
N PHE A 123 4.29 10.15 -8.48
CA PHE A 123 3.59 8.96 -8.96
C PHE A 123 2.43 9.28 -9.89
N ASN A 124 1.78 10.42 -9.71
CA ASN A 124 0.58 10.79 -10.47
C ASN A 124 0.86 11.65 -11.71
N ASN A 125 2.12 12.02 -11.95
CA ASN A 125 2.55 12.84 -13.09
C ASN A 125 1.72 14.14 -13.27
N ASN A 126 1.27 14.74 -12.19
CA ASN A 126 0.35 15.90 -12.16
C ASN A 126 -0.98 15.67 -12.90
N ASP A 127 -1.43 14.44 -13.03
CA ASP A 127 -2.72 14.08 -13.65
C ASP A 127 -3.87 14.50 -12.73
N CYS A 128 -4.67 15.47 -13.21
CA CYS A 128 -5.81 16.00 -12.47
C CYS A 128 -6.94 14.98 -12.25
N SER A 129 -6.92 13.85 -12.94
CA SER A 129 -7.91 12.76 -12.76
C SER A 129 -8.00 12.29 -11.31
N TRP A 130 -6.90 12.37 -10.57
CA TRP A 130 -6.82 11.98 -9.16
C TRP A 130 -7.47 12.98 -8.20
N PHE A 131 -7.96 14.11 -8.72
CA PHE A 131 -8.69 15.14 -7.96
C PHE A 131 -10.15 15.27 -8.38
N GLY A 132 -10.68 14.24 -9.06
CA GLY A 132 -12.03 14.25 -9.60
C GLY A 132 -12.12 14.97 -10.95
N LEU A 133 -13.10 14.60 -11.75
CA LEU A 133 -13.30 15.09 -13.09
C LEU A 133 -14.68 15.74 -13.24
N ASP A 134 -14.79 16.70 -14.15
CA ASP A 134 -16.09 17.21 -14.56
C ASP A 134 -16.75 16.17 -15.46
N THR A 135 -17.84 15.60 -14.97
CA THR A 135 -18.62 14.55 -15.62
C THR A 135 -19.96 15.08 -16.11
N GLN A 136 -20.55 14.45 -17.14
CA GLN A 136 -21.87 14.85 -17.66
C GLN A 136 -22.97 14.66 -16.61
N ARG A 137 -22.85 13.60 -15.81
CA ARG A 137 -23.73 13.32 -14.69
C ARG A 137 -23.11 13.84 -13.41
N LYS A 138 -23.91 14.45 -12.53
CA LYS A 138 -23.42 14.82 -11.19
C LYS A 138 -23.21 13.55 -10.39
N ILE A 139 -21.96 13.19 -10.14
CA ILE A 139 -21.55 12.06 -9.30
C ILE A 139 -20.92 12.57 -8.01
N LYS A 140 -20.97 11.76 -6.96
CA LYS A 140 -20.32 12.08 -5.69
C LYS A 140 -18.84 11.68 -5.76
N TRP A 141 -17.92 12.61 -5.43
CA TRP A 141 -16.50 12.33 -5.29
C TRP A 141 -16.13 12.26 -3.82
N VAL A 142 -15.52 11.17 -3.40
CA VAL A 142 -15.04 10.96 -2.04
C VAL A 142 -13.56 10.58 -2.08
N GLY A 143 -12.72 11.30 -1.35
CA GLY A 143 -11.34 10.87 -1.09
C GLY A 143 -11.31 9.93 0.10
N TYR A 144 -10.73 8.74 -0.02
CA TYR A 144 -10.55 7.87 1.14
C TYR A 144 -9.09 7.45 1.31
N ALA A 145 -8.53 7.79 2.47
CA ALA A 145 -7.14 7.56 2.83
C ALA A 145 -6.16 8.03 1.73
N VAL A 146 -6.48 9.17 1.10
CA VAL A 146 -5.61 9.79 0.10
C VAL A 146 -4.29 10.19 0.75
N SER A 147 -3.20 10.06 -0.02
CA SER A 147 -1.85 10.33 0.44
C SER A 147 -1.10 11.18 -0.59
N ALA A 148 -0.46 12.23 -0.09
CA ALA A 148 0.42 13.09 -0.88
C ALA A 148 1.90 12.64 -0.81
N GLY A 149 2.22 11.67 0.05
CA GLY A 149 3.60 11.25 0.26
C GLY A 149 4.48 12.39 0.77
N LYS A 150 5.45 12.81 -0.07
CA LYS A 150 6.34 13.96 0.24
C LYS A 150 5.92 15.26 -0.45
N THR A 151 4.88 15.22 -1.27
CA THR A 151 4.41 16.41 -2.02
C THR A 151 3.83 17.44 -1.05
N LYS A 152 4.34 18.65 -1.13
CA LYS A 152 3.81 19.81 -0.41
C LYS A 152 3.01 20.65 -1.39
N TYR A 153 1.72 20.74 -1.16
CA TYR A 153 0.83 21.56 -1.96
C TYR A 153 0.82 23.01 -1.48
N ASP A 154 0.81 23.94 -2.43
CA ASP A 154 0.33 25.29 -2.16
C ASP A 154 -1.15 25.25 -1.76
N THR A 155 -1.52 25.95 -0.69
CA THR A 155 -2.85 25.89 -0.10
C THR A 155 -3.94 26.39 -1.04
N ASN A 156 -3.67 27.40 -1.88
CA ASN A 156 -4.65 27.92 -2.84
C ASN A 156 -4.89 26.89 -3.95
N LYS A 157 -3.79 26.35 -4.53
CA LYS A 157 -3.88 25.32 -5.56
C LYS A 157 -4.61 24.08 -5.03
N LEU A 158 -4.31 23.66 -3.81
CA LEU A 158 -4.97 22.51 -3.20
C LEU A 158 -6.47 22.76 -2.97
N ASN A 159 -6.82 23.95 -2.48
CA ASN A 159 -8.22 24.34 -2.32
C ASN A 159 -9.00 24.23 -3.63
N ASP A 160 -8.45 24.72 -4.75
CA ASP A 160 -9.11 24.62 -6.05
C ASP A 160 -9.30 23.16 -6.51
N LEU A 161 -8.29 22.31 -6.28
CA LEU A 161 -8.33 20.90 -6.67
C LEU A 161 -9.39 20.10 -5.91
N ILE A 162 -9.60 20.40 -4.62
CA ILE A 162 -10.50 19.62 -3.76
C ILE A 162 -11.98 20.04 -3.84
N GLN A 163 -12.33 21.14 -4.54
CA GLN A 163 -13.70 21.65 -4.60
C GLN A 163 -14.74 20.67 -5.16
N ARG A 164 -14.29 19.64 -5.89
CA ARG A 164 -15.18 18.61 -6.42
C ARG A 164 -15.55 17.54 -5.39
N PHE A 165 -14.79 17.45 -4.29
CA PHE A 165 -15.00 16.43 -3.30
C PHE A 165 -16.16 16.77 -2.36
N HIS A 166 -16.96 15.74 -2.07
CA HIS A 166 -17.97 15.80 -1.04
C HIS A 166 -17.34 15.62 0.35
N ALA A 167 -16.41 14.69 0.46
CA ALA A 167 -15.66 14.42 1.69
C ALA A 167 -14.26 13.89 1.37
N ILE A 168 -13.27 14.14 2.25
CA ILE A 168 -11.89 13.70 2.08
C ILE A 168 -11.36 13.11 3.38
N GLY A 169 -11.05 11.81 3.36
CA GLY A 169 -10.25 11.13 4.38
C GLY A 169 -8.77 11.17 4.00
N ALA A 170 -7.94 11.85 4.77
CA ALA A 170 -6.48 11.88 4.59
C ALA A 170 -5.80 10.79 5.41
N ARG A 171 -4.77 10.14 4.84
CA ARG A 171 -4.01 9.08 5.52
C ARG A 171 -2.90 9.64 6.42
N GLU A 172 -2.28 10.75 6.03
CA GLU A 172 -1.23 11.41 6.81
C GLU A 172 -1.81 12.60 7.60
N LEU A 173 -1.34 12.77 8.84
CA LEU A 173 -1.77 13.88 9.69
C LEU A 173 -1.39 15.25 9.11
N ASP A 174 -0.22 15.35 8.47
CA ASP A 174 0.24 16.59 7.83
C ASP A 174 -0.69 16.98 6.67
N LEU A 175 -1.09 16.02 5.83
CA LEU A 175 -2.05 16.27 4.76
C LEU A 175 -3.42 16.65 5.32
N TYR A 176 -3.89 15.97 6.36
CA TYR A 176 -5.12 16.30 7.05
C TYR A 176 -5.13 17.76 7.54
N ASN A 177 -4.08 18.18 8.25
CA ASN A 177 -3.95 19.54 8.75
C ASN A 177 -3.94 20.58 7.62
N THR A 178 -3.25 20.28 6.52
CA THR A 178 -3.23 21.13 5.33
C THR A 178 -4.62 21.26 4.71
N LEU A 179 -5.34 20.15 4.55
CA LEU A 179 -6.71 20.14 4.00
C LEU A 179 -7.68 20.93 4.86
N VAL A 180 -7.64 20.75 6.18
CA VAL A 180 -8.48 21.51 7.12
C VAL A 180 -8.22 23.01 7.00
N SER A 181 -6.94 23.40 6.86
CA SER A 181 -6.58 24.82 6.75
C SER A 181 -7.02 25.46 5.42
N CYS A 182 -7.04 24.71 4.31
CA CYS A 182 -7.37 25.26 3.00
C CYS A 182 -8.87 25.12 2.63
N SER A 183 -9.60 24.15 3.17
CA SER A 183 -11.00 23.88 2.79
C SER A 183 -12.02 24.90 3.32
N GLN A 184 -11.64 25.74 4.27
CA GLN A 184 -12.51 26.74 4.89
C GLN A 184 -13.85 26.18 5.44
N GLY A 185 -13.88 24.88 5.77
CA GLY A 185 -15.06 24.20 6.30
C GLY A 185 -16.14 23.79 5.28
N ASN A 186 -15.87 23.93 3.98
CA ASN A 186 -16.84 23.59 2.93
C ASN A 186 -16.88 22.08 2.58
N ILE A 187 -15.89 21.32 3.04
CA ILE A 187 -15.74 19.89 2.73
C ILE A 187 -15.54 19.14 4.05
N ASP A 188 -16.18 18.00 4.22
CA ASP A 188 -15.97 17.12 5.37
C ASP A 188 -14.59 16.45 5.26
N ILE A 189 -13.70 16.76 6.21
CA ILE A 189 -12.32 16.29 6.21
C ILE A 189 -12.03 15.50 7.48
N ALA A 190 -11.46 14.31 7.33
CA ALA A 190 -11.05 13.46 8.45
C ALA A 190 -9.65 12.89 8.26
N HIS A 191 -8.98 12.61 9.38
CA HIS A 191 -7.82 11.73 9.40
C HIS A 191 -8.31 10.28 9.54
N VAL A 192 -7.94 9.40 8.61
CA VAL A 192 -8.47 8.04 8.52
C VAL A 192 -7.37 7.01 8.34
N LEU A 193 -7.64 5.77 8.73
CA LEU A 193 -6.74 4.64 8.53
C LEU A 193 -6.63 4.25 7.06
N ASP A 194 -5.45 3.72 6.70
CA ASP A 194 -5.27 3.00 5.44
C ASP A 194 -6.30 1.86 5.32
N PRO A 195 -6.86 1.59 4.12
CA PRO A 195 -7.84 0.52 3.94
C PRO A 195 -7.39 -0.85 4.44
N THR A 196 -6.09 -1.16 4.38
CA THR A 196 -5.58 -2.44 4.89
C THR A 196 -5.82 -2.59 6.39
N LEU A 197 -5.68 -1.50 7.14
CA LEU A 197 -5.94 -1.45 8.57
C LEU A 197 -7.44 -1.36 8.87
N LEU A 198 -8.23 -0.70 8.01
CA LEU A 198 -9.68 -0.55 8.16
C LEU A 198 -10.42 -1.86 7.97
N ALA A 199 -9.99 -2.66 7.00
CA ALA A 199 -10.71 -3.84 6.56
C ALA A 199 -10.99 -4.84 7.68
N PRO A 200 -12.12 -5.56 7.62
CA PRO A 200 -12.42 -6.65 8.54
C PRO A 200 -11.36 -7.76 8.49
N SER A 201 -11.05 -8.39 9.64
CA SER A 201 -9.97 -9.37 9.74
C SER A 201 -10.18 -10.61 8.87
N ASP A 202 -11.44 -11.02 8.67
CA ASP A 202 -11.79 -12.22 7.92
C ASP A 202 -11.37 -12.19 6.45
N ILE A 203 -11.19 -10.98 5.85
CA ILE A 203 -10.69 -10.90 4.48
C ILE A 203 -9.23 -11.34 4.38
N TRP A 204 -8.47 -11.27 5.48
CA TRP A 204 -7.08 -11.69 5.56
C TRP A 204 -6.94 -13.14 6.03
N GLU A 205 -7.84 -13.61 6.91
CA GLU A 205 -7.77 -14.94 7.53
C GLU A 205 -7.78 -16.09 6.53
N LYS A 206 -8.45 -15.92 5.38
CA LYS A 206 -8.47 -16.93 4.32
C LYS A 206 -7.09 -17.24 3.72
N TRP A 207 -6.09 -16.38 3.96
CA TRP A 207 -4.72 -16.51 3.44
C TRP A 207 -3.70 -16.86 4.53
N HIS A 208 -4.12 -17.32 5.70
CA HIS A 208 -3.22 -17.59 6.82
C HIS A 208 -2.48 -18.94 6.72
N THR A 209 -2.78 -19.78 5.71
CA THR A 209 -2.13 -21.09 5.55
C THR A 209 -0.64 -20.95 5.30
N PRO A 210 0.24 -21.61 6.09
CA PRO A 210 1.68 -21.51 5.91
C PRO A 210 2.12 -22.04 4.54
N ILE A 211 2.89 -21.25 3.81
CA ILE A 211 3.52 -21.62 2.54
C ILE A 211 4.88 -22.29 2.81
N ILE A 212 5.55 -21.87 3.88
CA ILE A 212 6.85 -22.35 4.32
C ILE A 212 6.68 -22.94 5.71
N LYS A 213 7.10 -24.18 5.89
CA LYS A 213 6.91 -24.92 7.15
C LYS A 213 7.99 -24.64 8.18
N GLU A 214 9.23 -24.38 7.73
CA GLU A 214 10.33 -24.06 8.63
C GLU A 214 10.18 -22.65 9.19
N PRO A 215 10.60 -22.42 10.46
CA PRO A 215 10.65 -21.05 11.02
C PRO A 215 11.55 -20.13 10.19
N TYR A 216 11.13 -18.88 9.96
CA TYR A 216 11.88 -17.92 9.19
C TYR A 216 11.70 -16.49 9.70
N ILE A 217 12.67 -15.62 9.37
CA ILE A 217 12.56 -14.17 9.42
C ILE A 217 12.19 -13.68 8.03
N LEU A 218 11.18 -12.84 7.93
CA LEU A 218 10.77 -12.20 6.68
C LEU A 218 11.42 -10.83 6.57
N THR A 219 12.02 -10.50 5.43
CA THR A 219 12.42 -9.13 5.12
C THR A 219 11.57 -8.60 3.96
N TYR A 220 11.08 -7.35 4.10
CA TYR A 220 10.31 -6.68 3.05
C TYR A 220 10.72 -5.21 2.96
N GLN A 221 11.28 -4.82 1.82
CA GLN A 221 11.82 -3.49 1.63
C GLN A 221 11.04 -2.71 0.57
N ALA A 222 10.61 -1.50 0.93
CA ALA A 222 10.15 -0.49 -0.02
C ALA A 222 11.32 0.39 -0.52
N ARG A 223 12.41 0.39 0.22
CA ARG A 223 13.68 1.08 -0.03
C ARG A 223 14.79 0.22 0.52
N GLU A 224 15.78 0.00 -0.32
CA GLU A 224 16.91 -0.86 -0.02
C GLU A 224 17.76 -0.31 1.14
N SER A 225 18.13 -1.19 2.06
CA SER A 225 19.08 -0.92 3.14
C SER A 225 19.72 -2.22 3.60
N ASP A 226 21.04 -2.26 3.63
CA ASP A 226 21.79 -3.40 4.16
C ASP A 226 21.51 -3.67 5.64
N ASP A 227 21.10 -2.64 6.39
CA ASP A 227 20.73 -2.76 7.79
C ASP A 227 19.52 -3.65 8.03
N VAL A 228 18.62 -3.79 7.05
CA VAL A 228 17.49 -4.75 7.13
C VAL A 228 18.04 -6.17 7.31
N PHE A 229 19.07 -6.54 6.53
CA PHE A 229 19.65 -7.88 6.62
C PHE A 229 20.56 -8.04 7.83
N ARG A 230 21.29 -6.99 8.24
CA ARG A 230 22.06 -6.99 9.48
C ARG A 230 21.13 -7.28 10.67
N LEU A 231 20.02 -6.54 10.76
CA LEU A 231 19.03 -6.70 11.82
C LEU A 231 18.33 -8.07 11.75
N ALA A 232 17.92 -8.51 10.56
CA ALA A 232 17.28 -9.80 10.37
C ALA A 232 18.19 -10.97 10.80
N ARG A 233 19.51 -10.90 10.50
CA ARG A 233 20.48 -11.91 10.94
C ARG A 233 20.66 -11.89 12.46
N SER A 234 20.73 -10.71 13.09
CA SER A 234 20.81 -10.58 14.55
C SER A 234 19.60 -11.23 15.23
N ILE A 235 18.38 -10.91 14.76
CA ILE A 235 17.14 -11.50 15.28
C ILE A 235 17.11 -13.03 15.04
N ALA A 236 17.52 -13.47 13.85
CA ALA A 236 17.57 -14.90 13.51
C ALA A 236 18.45 -15.69 14.49
N ILE A 237 19.62 -15.14 14.86
CA ILE A 237 20.52 -15.74 15.86
C ILE A 237 19.84 -15.79 17.24
N GLN A 238 19.21 -14.70 17.70
CA GLN A 238 18.54 -14.63 18.99
C GLN A 238 17.39 -15.64 19.10
N LEU A 239 16.66 -15.89 18.00
CA LEU A 239 15.52 -16.81 17.94
C LEU A 239 15.88 -18.25 17.55
N GLY A 240 17.15 -18.53 17.23
CA GLY A 240 17.58 -19.85 16.71
C GLY A 240 16.98 -20.18 15.33
N VAL A 241 16.61 -19.17 14.55
CA VAL A 241 16.03 -19.32 13.21
C VAL A 241 17.14 -19.31 12.17
N LYS A 242 17.12 -20.29 11.26
CA LYS A 242 18.17 -20.41 10.22
C LYS A 242 17.81 -19.73 8.89
N LYS A 243 16.54 -19.50 8.65
CA LYS A 243 16.02 -19.08 7.34
C LYS A 243 15.64 -17.60 7.37
N ILE A 244 16.16 -16.83 6.41
CA ILE A 244 15.73 -15.45 6.12
C ILE A 244 15.15 -15.45 4.73
N ILE A 245 13.96 -14.86 4.56
CA ILE A 245 13.22 -14.82 3.30
C ILE A 245 13.08 -13.37 2.87
N PRO A 246 13.83 -12.93 1.86
CA PRO A 246 13.62 -11.62 1.25
C PRO A 246 12.38 -11.64 0.36
N VAL A 247 11.51 -10.66 0.53
CA VAL A 247 10.43 -10.32 -0.39
C VAL A 247 10.62 -8.88 -0.81
N ASP A 248 10.55 -8.60 -2.10
CA ASP A 248 10.77 -7.27 -2.64
C ASP A 248 9.76 -6.94 -3.75
N PHE A 249 9.64 -5.64 -4.07
CA PHE A 249 8.95 -5.15 -5.28
C PHE A 249 9.63 -5.65 -6.56
N TYR A 250 10.94 -5.80 -6.52
CA TYR A 250 11.76 -6.18 -7.67
C TYR A 250 12.37 -7.55 -7.43
N PRO A 251 11.79 -8.62 -8.01
CA PRO A 251 12.18 -10.01 -7.72
C PRO A 251 13.59 -10.40 -8.22
N ASN A 252 14.31 -9.47 -8.81
CA ASN A 252 15.58 -9.72 -9.49
C ASN A 252 16.80 -9.44 -8.63
N VAL A 253 16.60 -8.95 -7.42
CA VAL A 253 17.72 -8.54 -6.56
C VAL A 253 18.16 -9.72 -5.73
N LYS A 254 19.43 -10.11 -5.88
CA LYS A 254 20.12 -10.89 -4.84
C LYS A 254 20.50 -9.93 -3.74
N GLU A 255 19.71 -9.90 -2.71
CA GLU A 255 19.99 -9.05 -1.57
C GLU A 255 20.89 -9.80 -0.59
N ASN A 256 22.12 -9.29 -0.38
CA ASN A 256 23.07 -9.85 0.59
C ASN A 256 23.31 -11.36 0.43
N GLY A 257 23.34 -11.86 -0.80
CA GLY A 257 23.56 -13.27 -1.12
C GLY A 257 22.32 -14.16 -1.03
N LEU A 258 21.17 -13.61 -0.64
CA LEU A 258 19.89 -14.31 -0.58
C LEU A 258 19.07 -14.07 -1.86
N GLU A 259 18.42 -15.11 -2.36
CA GLU A 259 17.48 -14.95 -3.47
C GLU A 259 16.13 -14.43 -2.99
N THR A 260 15.61 -13.41 -3.65
CA THR A 260 14.27 -12.87 -3.39
C THR A 260 13.20 -13.91 -3.68
N TYR A 261 12.26 -14.07 -2.76
CA TYR A 261 11.13 -14.96 -2.90
C TYR A 261 10.01 -14.28 -3.70
N VAL A 262 9.64 -14.88 -4.83
CA VAL A 262 8.56 -14.38 -5.70
C VAL A 262 7.22 -14.88 -5.19
N CYS A 263 6.40 -14.01 -4.64
CA CYS A 263 5.07 -14.33 -4.13
C CYS A 263 3.97 -13.48 -4.78
N SER A 264 2.73 -13.96 -4.69
CA SER A 264 1.53 -13.18 -4.97
C SER A 264 1.11 -12.33 -3.76
N PRO A 265 0.18 -11.38 -3.90
CA PRO A 265 -0.30 -10.58 -2.76
C PRO A 265 -0.90 -11.41 -1.61
N ASP A 266 -1.64 -12.47 -1.92
CA ASP A 266 -2.17 -13.40 -0.91
C ASP A 266 -1.06 -14.25 -0.25
N GLU A 267 -0.09 -14.72 -1.03
CA GLU A 267 1.09 -15.41 -0.50
C GLU A 267 1.92 -14.47 0.40
N PHE A 268 2.01 -13.17 0.09
CA PHE A 268 2.66 -12.17 0.95
C PHE A 268 1.98 -12.07 2.32
N VAL A 269 0.65 -12.03 2.37
CA VAL A 269 -0.11 -12.03 3.63
C VAL A 269 0.20 -13.30 4.44
N ALA A 270 0.21 -14.47 3.77
CA ALA A 270 0.58 -15.74 4.42
C ALA A 270 2.02 -15.72 4.96
N LEU A 271 2.97 -15.16 4.20
CA LEU A 271 4.36 -15.06 4.63
C LEU A 271 4.53 -14.13 5.84
N VAL A 272 3.84 -12.99 5.86
CA VAL A 272 3.87 -12.10 7.04
C VAL A 272 3.28 -12.81 8.25
N LYS A 273 2.10 -13.44 8.11
CA LYS A 273 1.39 -14.12 9.22
C LYS A 273 2.23 -15.19 9.90
N ASN A 274 2.97 -15.96 9.11
CA ASN A 274 3.70 -17.13 9.60
C ASN A 274 5.19 -16.87 9.88
N ALA A 275 5.68 -15.65 9.72
CA ALA A 275 7.04 -15.27 10.07
C ALA A 275 7.25 -15.23 11.61
N ARG A 276 8.44 -15.60 12.06
CA ARG A 276 8.83 -15.42 13.47
C ARG A 276 9.07 -13.94 13.80
N CYS A 277 9.52 -13.18 12.81
CA CYS A 277 9.64 -11.73 12.87
C CYS A 277 9.69 -11.17 11.46
N VAL A 278 9.17 -9.97 11.28
CA VAL A 278 9.28 -9.18 10.04
C VAL A 278 10.24 -8.03 10.26
N VAL A 279 11.19 -7.84 9.34
CA VAL A 279 12.07 -6.65 9.31
C VAL A 279 11.79 -5.90 8.01
N THR A 280 11.39 -4.63 8.11
CA THR A 280 10.88 -3.90 6.97
C THR A 280 11.29 -2.43 6.94
N THR A 281 11.34 -1.84 5.72
CA THR A 281 11.37 -0.39 5.48
C THR A 281 10.06 0.11 4.87
N SER A 282 9.03 -0.75 4.82
CA SER A 282 7.77 -0.47 4.14
C SER A 282 6.66 -0.15 5.13
N PHE A 283 5.89 0.91 4.87
CA PHE A 283 4.64 1.16 5.60
C PHE A 283 3.71 -0.07 5.59
N HIS A 284 3.51 -0.70 4.44
CA HIS A 284 2.62 -1.87 4.36
C HIS A 284 3.21 -3.11 5.02
N GLY A 285 4.55 -3.27 5.04
CA GLY A 285 5.19 -4.31 5.86
C GLY A 285 4.89 -4.13 7.34
N THR A 286 4.97 -2.89 7.83
CA THR A 286 4.58 -2.52 9.19
C THR A 286 3.09 -2.77 9.45
N ALA A 287 2.22 -2.25 8.57
CA ALA A 287 0.76 -2.36 8.71
C ALA A 287 0.29 -3.82 8.75
N PHE A 288 0.78 -4.67 7.83
CA PHE A 288 0.42 -6.09 7.84
C PHE A 288 0.95 -6.84 9.05
N SER A 289 2.14 -6.49 9.56
CA SER A 289 2.65 -7.07 10.80
C SER A 289 1.74 -6.74 11.98
N VAL A 290 1.26 -5.49 12.06
CA VAL A 290 0.28 -5.06 13.10
C VAL A 290 -1.07 -5.77 12.93
N ILE A 291 -1.62 -5.82 11.69
CA ILE A 291 -2.91 -6.47 11.40
C ILE A 291 -2.90 -7.94 11.80
N LEU A 292 -1.81 -8.64 11.46
CA LEU A 292 -1.67 -10.08 11.63
C LEU A 292 -1.11 -10.49 13.00
N GLY A 293 -0.71 -9.51 13.82
CA GLY A 293 -0.13 -9.75 15.14
C GLY A 293 1.25 -10.42 15.10
N THR A 294 1.99 -10.23 14.00
CA THR A 294 3.32 -10.80 13.82
C THR A 294 4.37 -9.88 14.43
N PRO A 295 5.35 -10.38 15.22
CA PRO A 295 6.46 -9.56 15.71
C PRO A 295 7.22 -8.91 14.57
N PHE A 296 7.62 -7.65 14.73
CA PHE A 296 8.28 -6.90 13.67
C PHE A 296 9.17 -5.78 14.19
N TYR A 297 10.04 -5.30 13.29
CA TYR A 297 10.76 -4.04 13.42
C TYR A 297 10.76 -3.30 12.08
N THR A 298 10.52 -2.00 12.15
CA THR A 298 10.55 -1.10 11.00
C THR A 298 11.80 -0.24 11.07
N LEU A 299 12.65 -0.25 10.05
CA LEU A 299 13.82 0.60 10.00
C LEU A 299 13.46 2.00 9.51
N LYS A 300 13.96 2.99 10.24
CA LYS A 300 13.86 4.40 9.92
C LYS A 300 15.06 4.81 9.07
N LEU A 301 14.80 5.18 7.83
CA LEU A 301 15.85 5.55 6.87
C LEU A 301 16.19 7.05 6.88
N ASN A 302 15.42 7.86 7.60
CA ASN A 302 15.56 9.32 7.71
C ASN A 302 15.55 10.06 6.36
N ASP A 303 14.88 9.47 5.36
CA ASP A 303 14.74 10.01 4.00
C ASP A 303 13.43 10.78 3.78
N GLY A 304 12.67 11.02 4.86
CA GLY A 304 11.39 11.76 4.86
C GLY A 304 10.18 10.93 4.43
N SER A 305 10.31 9.63 4.16
CA SER A 305 9.17 8.74 3.86
C SER A 305 8.76 7.86 5.04
N ASP A 306 9.46 7.97 6.16
CA ASP A 306 9.21 7.19 7.38
C ASP A 306 7.93 7.61 8.11
N GLY A 307 7.47 8.84 7.89
CA GLY A 307 6.37 9.45 8.65
C GLY A 307 5.09 8.63 8.69
N ARG A 308 4.75 7.90 7.63
CA ARG A 308 3.54 7.05 7.61
C ARG A 308 3.62 5.90 8.61
N ALA A 309 4.76 5.20 8.62
CA ALA A 309 4.98 4.11 9.57
C ALA A 309 5.11 4.66 10.99
N GLN A 310 5.82 5.78 11.18
CA GLN A 310 5.96 6.45 12.47
C GLN A 310 4.59 6.85 13.03
N ASN A 311 3.76 7.56 12.25
CA ASN A 311 2.42 7.99 12.69
C ASN A 311 1.53 6.80 13.09
N LEU A 312 1.56 5.71 12.32
CA LEU A 312 0.85 4.49 12.68
C LEU A 312 1.33 3.95 14.04
N LEU A 313 2.64 3.75 14.18
CA LEU A 313 3.23 3.16 15.37
C LEU A 313 3.01 4.03 16.62
N ASP A 314 3.13 5.35 16.49
CA ASP A 314 2.85 6.29 17.58
C ASP A 314 1.39 6.22 18.01
N SER A 315 0.47 6.11 17.05
CA SER A 315 -0.98 6.07 17.32
C SER A 315 -1.46 4.81 18.04
N ILE A 316 -0.65 3.74 18.01
CA ILE A 316 -0.96 2.44 18.65
C ILE A 316 0.04 2.04 19.74
N ASN A 317 0.84 2.99 20.20
CA ASN A 317 1.86 2.82 21.26
C ASN A 317 2.92 1.74 20.95
N LEU A 318 3.38 1.69 19.70
CA LEU A 318 4.45 0.81 19.22
C LEU A 318 5.64 1.59 18.64
N SER A 319 5.90 2.81 19.11
CA SER A 319 7.02 3.65 18.65
C SER A 319 8.37 2.97 18.84
N ASP A 320 8.50 2.07 19.82
CA ASP A 320 9.67 1.22 20.07
C ASP A 320 9.97 0.21 18.98
N ARG A 321 9.04 -0.01 18.05
CA ARG A 321 9.21 -0.87 16.86
C ARG A 321 9.83 -0.13 15.66
N MET A 322 9.99 1.18 15.77
CA MET A 322 10.70 1.99 14.78
C MET A 322 12.16 2.13 15.22
N ILE A 323 13.07 1.52 14.46
CA ILE A 323 14.48 1.36 14.82
C ILE A 323 15.35 2.20 13.90
N ASP A 324 16.25 2.99 14.45
CA ASP A 324 17.22 3.75 13.67
C ASP A 324 18.27 2.81 13.03
N ILE A 325 18.76 3.19 11.86
CA ILE A 325 19.86 2.52 11.16
C ILE A 325 21.06 2.38 12.10
N GLY A 326 21.72 1.24 12.08
CA GLY A 326 22.91 0.97 12.90
C GLY A 326 22.62 0.56 14.33
N SER A 327 21.38 0.63 14.79
CA SER A 327 21.02 0.21 16.15
C SER A 327 21.11 -1.30 16.33
N ASP A 328 21.58 -1.72 17.49
CA ASP A 328 21.47 -3.09 17.98
C ASP A 328 20.22 -3.22 18.85
N ILE A 329 19.49 -4.31 18.67
CA ILE A 329 18.27 -4.58 19.45
C ILE A 329 18.33 -5.95 20.12
N THR A 330 17.66 -6.05 21.26
CA THR A 330 17.24 -7.33 21.83
C THR A 330 15.83 -7.62 21.34
N PHE A 331 15.62 -8.79 20.75
CA PHE A 331 14.28 -9.20 20.27
C PHE A 331 13.28 -9.21 21.43
N SER A 332 12.12 -8.66 21.18
CA SER A 332 10.99 -8.71 22.10
C SER A 332 9.68 -8.83 21.33
N GLU A 333 8.71 -9.49 21.91
CA GLU A 333 7.33 -9.51 21.44
C GLU A 333 6.59 -8.27 21.97
N TYR A 334 5.47 -7.93 21.37
CA TYR A 334 4.58 -6.87 21.86
C TYR A 334 3.21 -7.44 22.20
N ASN A 335 2.46 -6.74 23.04
CA ASN A 335 1.11 -7.16 23.39
C ASN A 335 0.12 -6.82 22.27
N SER A 336 -0.11 -7.78 21.38
CA SER A 336 -1.02 -7.62 20.25
C SER A 336 -2.47 -7.33 20.67
N VAL A 337 -2.93 -7.77 21.85
CA VAL A 337 -4.30 -7.54 22.33
C VAL A 337 -4.52 -6.05 22.63
N ILE A 338 -3.57 -5.39 23.27
CA ILE A 338 -3.65 -3.94 23.56
C ILE A 338 -3.64 -3.16 22.25
N VAL A 339 -2.74 -3.52 21.33
CA VAL A 339 -2.61 -2.89 20.01
C VAL A 339 -3.90 -3.02 19.21
N GLN A 340 -4.50 -4.20 19.17
CA GLN A 340 -5.77 -4.44 18.46
C GLN A 340 -6.93 -3.63 19.06
N LYS A 341 -6.96 -3.44 20.37
CA LYS A 341 -7.99 -2.60 21.01
C LYS A 341 -7.89 -1.14 20.55
N GLU A 342 -6.68 -0.57 20.51
CA GLU A 342 -6.50 0.81 20.04
C GLU A 342 -6.77 0.94 18.54
N LEU A 343 -6.32 -0.04 17.74
CA LEU A 343 -6.59 -0.09 16.32
C LEU A 343 -8.10 -0.16 16.03
N ASN A 344 -8.86 -0.95 16.80
CA ASN A 344 -10.32 -1.06 16.62
C ASN A 344 -11.02 0.27 16.87
N ARG A 345 -10.60 1.06 17.86
CA ARG A 345 -11.12 2.40 18.10
C ARG A 345 -10.93 3.31 16.89
N GLN A 346 -9.76 3.28 16.27
CA GLN A 346 -9.45 4.07 15.07
C GLN A 346 -10.21 3.55 13.84
N LYS A 347 -10.43 2.22 13.74
CA LYS A 347 -11.26 1.62 12.70
C LYS A 347 -12.69 2.13 12.75
N GLU A 348 -13.30 2.18 13.93
CA GLU A 348 -14.67 2.68 14.11
C GLU A 348 -14.79 4.12 13.63
N GLN A 349 -13.84 4.98 13.95
CA GLN A 349 -13.82 6.38 13.49
C GLN A 349 -13.71 6.48 11.96
N SER A 350 -12.78 5.72 11.38
CA SER A 350 -12.56 5.71 9.93
C SER A 350 -13.75 5.12 9.16
N LEU A 351 -14.39 4.09 9.71
CA LEU A 351 -15.59 3.49 9.14
C LEU A 351 -16.78 4.44 9.23
N LYS A 352 -16.94 5.14 10.35
CA LYS A 352 -17.96 6.16 10.52
C LYS A 352 -17.82 7.26 9.47
N PHE A 353 -16.60 7.80 9.28
CA PHE A 353 -16.34 8.77 8.22
C PHE A 353 -16.75 8.22 6.84
N LEU A 354 -16.27 7.03 6.47
CA LEU A 354 -16.55 6.44 5.17
C LEU A 354 -18.06 6.25 4.94
N THR A 355 -18.78 5.73 5.94
CA THR A 355 -20.24 5.52 5.84
C THR A 355 -21.01 6.84 5.74
N THR A 356 -20.60 7.88 6.48
CA THR A 356 -21.24 9.21 6.39
C THR A 356 -20.96 9.86 5.03
N ALA A 357 -19.72 9.78 4.54
CA ALA A 357 -19.34 10.33 3.24
C ALA A 357 -20.10 9.70 2.05
N LEU A 358 -20.59 8.48 2.21
CA LEU A 358 -21.35 7.76 1.17
C LEU A 358 -22.88 8.00 1.24
N GLN A 359 -23.41 8.53 2.35
CA GLN A 359 -24.83 8.92 2.45
C GLN A 359 -25.14 10.18 1.66
#